data_ed61b2dcd22130cb2bec3de8a355cbe2
#
_entry.id   ed61b2dcd22130cb2bec3de8a355cbe2
#
_cell.length_a   1.000
_cell.length_b   1.000
_cell.length_c   1.000
_cell.angle_alpha   90.00
_cell.angle_beta   90.00
_cell.angle_gamma   90.00
#
_symmetry.space_group_name_H-M   'P 1'
#
loop_
_entity.id
_entity.type
_entity.pdbx_description
1 polymer ?
#
loop_
_entity_poly.entity_id
_entity_poly.type
_entity_poly.pdbx_seq_one_letter_code
_entity_poly.pdbx_strand_id
1 'polypeptide(L)'
;MSEVTFARNNDYQATHLSRAQAPGWAVEVWRDKRKQPIAFYRHADNYSVTMALDLDSATARALAYELLHAADVAQQAAETTPGK
;
A
#
# COMPACT_ATOMS: atom_id res chain seq x y z
N MET A 1 3.10 -4.33 -19.48
CA MET A 1 3.27 -4.25 -18.03
C MET A 1 2.28 -3.26 -17.46
N SER A 2 1.55 -3.67 -16.47
CA SER A 2 0.54 -2.78 -15.90
C SER A 2 1.14 -1.96 -14.77
N GLU A 3 0.66 -0.73 -14.65
CA GLU A 3 1.03 0.15 -13.57
C GLU A 3 -0.06 0.16 -12.52
N VAL A 4 0.35 0.23 -11.27
CA VAL A 4 -0.58 0.37 -10.17
C VAL A 4 -0.60 1.84 -9.78
N THR A 5 -1.74 2.47 -9.96
CA THR A 5 -1.93 3.88 -9.64
C THR A 5 -2.98 3.99 -8.54
N PHE A 6 -2.63 4.65 -7.46
CA PHE A 6 -3.56 4.85 -6.35
C PHE A 6 -4.29 6.18 -6.53
N ALA A 7 -5.61 6.12 -6.36
CA ALA A 7 -6.44 7.32 -6.29
C ALA A 7 -6.71 7.61 -4.83
N ARG A 8 -6.41 8.83 -4.39
CA ARG A 8 -6.56 9.22 -3.00
C ARG A 8 -7.82 10.02 -2.79
N ASN A 9 -8.53 9.72 -1.72
CA ASN A 9 -9.70 10.48 -1.30
C ASN A 9 -9.51 10.88 0.17
N ASN A 10 -9.29 12.16 0.42
CA ASN A 10 -9.05 12.66 1.77
C ASN A 10 -10.34 12.87 2.56
N ASP A 11 -11.49 12.83 1.90
CA ASP A 11 -12.80 12.99 2.54
C ASP A 11 -13.64 11.74 2.41
N TYR A 12 -12.97 10.59 2.43
CA TYR A 12 -13.64 9.33 2.12
C TYR A 12 -14.83 9.05 3.03
N GLN A 13 -14.64 9.15 4.33
CA GLN A 13 -15.70 8.96 5.33
C GLN A 13 -15.33 9.71 6.60
N ALA A 14 -16.35 9.92 7.47
CA ALA A 14 -16.11 10.61 8.73
C ALA A 14 -15.10 9.90 9.62
N THR A 15 -15.01 8.56 9.50
CA THR A 15 -14.09 7.75 10.31
C THR A 15 -12.68 7.71 9.78
N HIS A 16 -12.44 8.23 8.56
CA HIS A 16 -11.15 8.15 7.90
C HIS A 16 -10.60 9.53 7.61
N LEU A 17 -9.30 9.70 7.80
CA LEU A 17 -8.61 10.90 7.33
C LEU A 17 -8.32 10.82 5.85
N SER A 18 -8.00 9.63 5.35
CA SER A 18 -7.76 9.47 3.92
C SER A 18 -7.90 8.00 3.54
N ARG A 19 -8.10 7.77 2.27
CA ARG A 19 -8.05 6.44 1.68
C ARG A 19 -7.45 6.53 0.29
N ALA A 20 -6.44 5.71 0.03
CA ALA A 20 -5.86 5.55 -1.30
C ALA A 20 -6.22 4.16 -1.79
N GLN A 21 -6.68 4.06 -3.03
CA GLN A 21 -7.24 2.84 -3.57
C GLN A 21 -6.70 2.58 -4.96
N ALA A 22 -6.39 1.33 -5.23
CA ALA A 22 -6.00 0.84 -6.55
C ALA A 22 -6.64 -0.53 -6.75
N PRO A 23 -6.71 -1.05 -7.97
CA PRO A 23 -7.25 -2.40 -8.16
C PRO A 23 -6.49 -3.41 -7.30
N GLY A 24 -7.20 -4.04 -6.38
CA GLY A 24 -6.65 -5.05 -5.49
C GLY A 24 -5.96 -4.54 -4.24
N TRP A 25 -5.85 -3.22 -4.05
CA TRP A 25 -5.09 -2.64 -2.93
C TRP A 25 -5.83 -1.44 -2.33
N ALA A 26 -5.68 -1.23 -1.04
CA ALA A 26 -6.17 -0.01 -0.39
C ALA A 26 -5.28 0.34 0.80
N VAL A 27 -5.09 1.64 1.02
CA VAL A 27 -4.39 2.16 2.21
C VAL A 27 -5.30 3.20 2.83
N GLU A 28 -5.62 3.02 4.10
CA GLU A 28 -6.54 3.90 4.83
C GLU A 28 -5.84 4.48 6.04
N VAL A 29 -6.20 5.71 6.40
CA VAL A 29 -5.79 6.31 7.65
C VAL A 29 -7.04 6.60 8.46
N TRP A 30 -7.14 6.01 9.65
CA TRP A 30 -8.30 6.11 10.51
C TRP A 30 -8.14 7.20 11.56
N ARG A 31 -9.23 7.89 11.90
CA ARG A 31 -9.18 8.94 12.90
C ARG A 31 -9.00 8.40 14.31
N ASP A 32 -9.63 7.27 14.61
CA ASP A 32 -9.77 6.83 15.99
C ASP A 32 -8.82 5.70 16.39
N LYS A 33 -8.02 5.19 15.46
CA LYS A 33 -7.06 4.13 15.79
C LYS A 33 -5.73 4.75 16.17
N ARG A 34 -5.58 5.11 17.43
CA ARG A 34 -4.44 5.92 17.86
C ARG A 34 -3.09 5.22 17.76
N LYS A 35 -3.05 3.91 18.03
CA LYS A 35 -1.77 3.20 18.01
C LYS A 35 -1.37 2.75 16.61
N GLN A 36 -2.33 2.27 15.86
CA GLN A 36 -2.08 1.77 14.51
C GLN A 36 -3.13 2.33 13.57
N PRO A 37 -3.03 3.63 13.23
CA PRO A 37 -4.07 4.29 12.45
C PRO A 37 -4.06 3.95 10.97
N ILE A 38 -3.01 3.32 10.49
CA ILE A 38 -2.85 3.04 9.06
C ILE A 38 -3.25 1.60 8.82
N ALA A 39 -4.17 1.40 7.88
CA ALA A 39 -4.61 0.07 7.49
C ALA A 39 -4.26 -0.16 6.02
N PHE A 40 -3.60 -1.27 5.76
CA PHE A 40 -3.19 -1.66 4.42
C PHE A 40 -3.90 -2.95 4.05
N TYR A 41 -4.62 -2.94 2.93
CA TYR A 41 -5.43 -4.07 2.51
C TYR A 41 -5.01 -4.59 1.15
N ARG A 42 -5.09 -5.90 1.01
CA ARG A 42 -5.05 -6.58 -0.27
C ARG A 42 -6.43 -7.20 -0.51
N HIS A 43 -7.04 -6.88 -1.64
CA HIS A 43 -8.37 -7.38 -1.99
C HIS A 43 -8.28 -8.40 -3.11
N ALA A 44 -9.11 -9.43 -3.02
CA ALA A 44 -9.31 -10.35 -4.12
C ALA A 44 -10.25 -9.73 -5.15
N ASP A 45 -10.41 -10.40 -6.29
CA ASP A 45 -11.22 -9.88 -7.39
C ASP A 45 -12.68 -9.66 -7.01
N ASN A 46 -13.17 -10.39 -6.03
CA ASN A 46 -14.56 -10.27 -5.57
C ASN A 46 -14.72 -9.32 -4.41
N TYR A 47 -13.76 -8.42 -4.20
CA TYR A 47 -13.75 -7.44 -3.12
C TYR A 47 -13.57 -8.03 -1.72
N SER A 48 -13.28 -9.32 -1.62
CA SER A 48 -12.93 -9.91 -0.33
C SER A 48 -11.54 -9.46 0.08
N VAL A 49 -11.39 -9.13 1.36
CA VAL A 49 -10.09 -8.79 1.90
C VAL A 49 -9.31 -10.10 2.10
N THR A 50 -8.18 -10.22 1.42
CA THR A 50 -7.32 -11.39 1.56
C THR A 50 -6.18 -11.16 2.53
N MET A 51 -5.85 -9.89 2.81
CA MET A 51 -4.81 -9.53 3.76
C MET A 51 -5.13 -8.15 4.30
N ALA A 52 -4.96 -7.96 5.58
CA ALA A 52 -5.11 -6.66 6.22
C ALA A 52 -4.00 -6.51 7.24
N LEU A 53 -3.34 -5.36 7.23
CA LEU A 53 -2.28 -5.01 8.17
C LEU A 53 -2.62 -3.69 8.80
N ASP A 54 -2.45 -3.61 10.12
CA ASP A 54 -2.57 -2.35 10.85
C ASP A 54 -1.17 -1.89 11.23
N LEU A 55 -0.86 -0.63 10.94
CA LEU A 55 0.48 -0.09 11.09
C LEU A 55 0.45 1.24 11.84
N ASP A 56 1.48 1.49 12.64
CA ASP A 56 1.74 2.83 13.12
C ASP A 56 2.57 3.61 12.07
N SER A 57 2.72 4.92 12.30
CA SER A 57 3.42 5.77 11.34
C SER A 57 4.87 5.35 11.12
N ALA A 58 5.57 5.03 12.21
CA ALA A 58 6.99 4.69 12.13
C ALA A 58 7.19 3.39 11.36
N THR A 59 6.38 2.38 11.64
CA THR A 59 6.46 1.11 10.95
C THR A 59 6.08 1.27 9.49
N ALA A 60 5.05 2.07 9.19
CA ALA A 60 4.65 2.31 7.82
C ALA A 60 5.77 2.97 7.01
N ARG A 61 6.48 3.94 7.61
CA ARG A 61 7.61 4.58 6.93
C ARG A 61 8.76 3.62 6.69
N ALA A 62 9.11 2.83 7.72
CA ALA A 62 10.17 1.86 7.58
C ALA A 62 9.87 0.84 6.50
N LEU A 63 8.64 0.35 6.48
CA LEU A 63 8.21 -0.61 5.47
C LEU A 63 8.23 0.01 4.07
N ALA A 64 7.80 1.27 3.96
CA ALA A 64 7.80 1.96 2.67
C ALA A 64 9.22 2.09 2.11
N TYR A 65 10.20 2.42 2.95
CA TYR A 65 11.58 2.51 2.51
C TYR A 65 12.11 1.16 2.05
N GLU A 66 11.77 0.09 2.77
CA GLU A 66 12.19 -1.23 2.36
C GLU A 66 11.54 -1.69 1.07
N LEU A 67 10.27 -1.34 0.89
CA LEU A 67 9.59 -1.66 -0.36
C LEU A 67 10.19 -0.90 -1.54
N LEU A 68 10.53 0.37 -1.35
CA LEU A 68 11.21 1.15 -2.39
C LEU A 68 12.57 0.54 -2.72
N HIS A 69 13.32 0.16 -1.71
CA HIS A 69 14.61 -0.48 -1.93
C HIS A 69 14.46 -1.80 -2.68
N ALA A 70 13.49 -2.61 -2.27
CA ALA A 70 13.24 -3.89 -2.93
C ALA A 70 12.85 -3.68 -4.39
N ALA A 71 12.05 -2.66 -4.66
CA ALA A 71 11.66 -2.35 -6.03
C ALA A 71 12.86 -1.97 -6.88
N ASP A 72 13.79 -1.17 -6.31
CA ASP A 72 15.00 -0.77 -7.02
C ASP A 72 15.89 -1.98 -7.32
N VAL A 73 16.05 -2.85 -6.34
CA VAL A 73 16.86 -4.07 -6.52
C VAL A 73 16.25 -4.96 -7.60
N ALA A 74 14.93 -5.14 -7.54
CA ALA A 74 14.24 -5.97 -8.51
C ALA A 74 14.35 -5.39 -9.92
N GLN A 75 14.24 -4.07 -10.03
CA GLN A 75 14.35 -3.42 -11.33
C GLN A 75 15.76 -3.54 -11.88
N GLN A 76 16.78 -3.32 -11.05
CA GLN A 76 18.16 -3.46 -11.47
C GLN A 76 18.47 -4.89 -11.91
N ALA A 77 17.97 -5.87 -11.17
CA ALA A 77 18.16 -7.27 -11.54
C ALA A 77 17.54 -7.57 -12.90
N ALA A 78 16.35 -7.03 -13.16
CA ALA A 78 15.69 -7.23 -14.44
C ALA A 78 16.46 -6.57 -15.57
N GLU A 79 17.03 -5.38 -15.32
CA GLU A 79 17.75 -4.62 -16.34
C GLU A 79 19.13 -5.23 -16.64
N THR A 80 19.77 -5.81 -15.62
CA THR A 80 21.10 -6.37 -15.79
C THR A 80 21.10 -7.84 -16.16
N THR A 81 19.94 -8.48 -16.12
CA THR A 81 19.86 -9.87 -16.56
C THR A 81 20.24 -9.95 -18.01
N PRO A 82 21.20 -10.80 -18.36
CA PRO A 82 21.56 -10.94 -19.77
C PRO A 82 20.34 -11.34 -20.58
N GLY A 83 20.16 -10.65 -21.67
CA GLY A 83 19.05 -10.96 -22.56
C GLY A 83 19.25 -12.34 -23.15
N LYS A 84 18.40 -13.17 -22.86
CA LYS A 84 18.57 -14.54 -23.32
C LYS A 84 17.73 -14.79 -24.47
#